data_2922d73023f014ef564cabe8d2c30b28
#
_entry.id   2922d73023f014ef564cabe8d2c30b28
#
_cell.length_a   1.000
_cell.length_b   1.000
_cell.length_c   1.000
_cell.angle_alpha   90.00
_cell.angle_beta   90.00
_cell.angle_gamma   90.00
#
_symmetry.space_group_name_H-M   'P 1'
#
loop_
_entity.id
_entity.type
_entity.pdbx_description
1 polymer ?
#
loop_
_entity_poly.entity_id
_entity_poly.type
_entity_poly.pdbx_seq_one_letter_code
_entity_poly.pdbx_strand_id
1 'polypeptide(L)' 'GQVYYLYNKVDTIVQKVSELQELIPEASIGYVHGRMSEVQLENTLLDFIEGQYDILVTTTIIETGVDIPN' A
#
# COMPACT_ATOMS: atom_id res chain seq x y z
N GLY A 1 12.70 -4.21 -7.82
CA GLY A 1 11.38 -3.92 -8.33
C GLY A 1 10.38 -3.65 -7.24
N GLN A 2 9.25 -3.13 -7.64
CA GLN A 2 8.17 -2.78 -6.72
C GLN A 2 7.04 -3.78 -6.85
N VAL A 3 6.35 -4.03 -5.74
CA VAL A 3 5.31 -5.04 -5.68
C VAL A 3 4.03 -4.46 -5.10
N TYR A 4 2.91 -4.75 -5.72
CA TYR A 4 1.59 -4.51 -5.14
C TYR A 4 1.13 -5.78 -4.45
N TYR A 5 0.66 -5.63 -3.23
CA TYR A 5 0.12 -6.74 -2.47
C TYR A 5 -1.33 -6.41 -2.14
N LEU A 6 -2.25 -7.13 -2.75
CA LEU A 6 -3.68 -6.88 -2.52
C LEU A 6 -4.13 -7.58 -1.25
N TYR A 7 -4.66 -6.81 -0.31
CA TYR A 7 -5.13 -7.35 0.96
C TYR A 7 -6.41 -6.63 1.37
N ASN A 8 -7.52 -7.30 1.20
CA ASN A 8 -8.83 -6.68 1.25
C ASN A 8 -9.47 -6.58 2.62
N LYS A 9 -8.70 -6.35 3.65
CA LYS A 9 -9.21 -6.26 5.01
C LYS A 9 -8.63 -5.05 5.71
N VAL A 10 -9.39 -3.97 5.70
CA VAL A 10 -8.92 -2.70 6.29
C VAL A 10 -8.59 -2.87 7.75
N ASP A 11 -9.40 -3.66 8.48
CA ASP A 11 -9.23 -3.79 9.92
C ASP A 11 -7.90 -4.41 10.33
N THR A 12 -7.32 -5.24 9.46
CA THR A 12 -6.10 -5.95 9.81
C THR A 12 -4.94 -5.63 8.88
N ILE A 13 -5.08 -4.61 8.04
CA ILE A 13 -4.04 -4.31 7.06
C ILE A 13 -2.73 -3.89 7.74
N VAL A 14 -2.82 -3.13 8.83
CA VAL A 14 -1.62 -2.70 9.55
C VAL A 14 -0.90 -3.91 10.13
N GLN A 15 -1.65 -4.85 10.66
CA GLN A 15 -1.10 -6.07 11.19
C GLN A 15 -0.41 -6.88 10.09
N LYS A 16 -1.01 -6.93 8.92
CA LYS A 16 -0.43 -7.61 7.79
C LYS A 16 0.89 -6.97 7.37
N VAL A 17 0.93 -5.64 7.37
CA VAL A 17 2.15 -4.93 7.05
C VAL A 17 3.26 -5.28 8.07
N SER A 18 2.91 -5.35 9.34
CA SER A 18 3.88 -5.74 10.36
C SER A 18 4.43 -7.13 10.12
N GLU A 19 3.56 -8.07 9.76
CA GLU A 19 3.99 -9.43 9.45
C GLU A 19 4.95 -9.46 8.28
N LEU A 20 4.62 -8.73 7.23
CA LEU A 20 5.49 -8.68 6.05
C LEU A 20 6.83 -8.02 6.39
N GLN A 21 6.80 -7.00 7.22
CA GLN A 21 8.02 -6.32 7.60
C GLN A 21 8.96 -7.24 8.38
N GLU A 22 8.40 -8.13 9.19
CA GLU A 22 9.21 -9.10 9.92
C GLU A 22 9.82 -10.14 8.99
N LEU A 23 9.08 -10.52 7.96
CA LEU A 23 9.57 -11.49 6.99
C LEU A 23 10.64 -10.90 6.08
N ILE A 24 10.51 -9.61 5.77
CA ILE A 24 11.44 -8.94 4.85
C ILE A 24 11.91 -7.65 5.50
N PRO A 25 12.84 -7.75 6.48
CA PRO A 25 13.24 -6.56 7.23
C PRO A 25 13.92 -5.49 6.39
N GLU A 26 14.49 -5.86 5.28
CA GLU A 26 15.18 -4.89 4.44
C GLU A 26 14.25 -4.17 3.48
N ALA A 27 12.99 -4.57 3.37
CA ALA A 27 12.06 -3.93 2.46
C ALA A 27 11.34 -2.76 3.14
N SER A 28 11.03 -1.74 2.35
CA SER A 28 10.18 -0.64 2.81
C SER A 28 8.77 -0.95 2.38
N ILE A 29 7.86 -1.00 3.35
CA ILE A 29 6.49 -1.41 3.07
C ILE A 29 5.53 -0.28 3.45
N GLY A 30 4.76 0.18 2.47
CA GLY A 30 3.69 1.13 2.72
C GLY A 30 2.34 0.47 2.56
N TYR A 31 1.28 1.16 2.96
CA TYR A 31 -0.06 0.62 2.79
C TYR A 31 -1.08 1.73 2.58
N VAL A 32 -2.14 1.39 1.84
CA VAL A 32 -3.27 2.28 1.63
C VAL A 32 -4.56 1.48 1.76
N HIS A 33 -5.62 2.15 2.21
CA HIS A 33 -6.92 1.49 2.32
C HIS A 33 -8.04 2.53 2.19
N GLY A 34 -9.25 2.04 2.05
CA GLY A 34 -10.39 2.89 1.71
C GLY A 34 -10.83 3.85 2.80
N ARG A 35 -10.34 3.69 4.01
CA ARG A 35 -10.69 4.61 5.10
C ARG A 35 -9.72 5.76 5.26
N MET A 36 -8.66 5.77 4.49
CA MET A 36 -7.69 6.85 4.52
C MET A 36 -8.28 8.10 3.87
N SER A 37 -7.83 9.28 4.31
CA SER A 37 -8.19 10.51 3.64
C SER A 37 -7.56 10.53 2.25
N GLU A 38 -8.12 11.35 1.37
CA GLU A 38 -7.60 11.47 0.02
C GLU A 38 -6.14 11.93 0.03
N VAL A 39 -5.82 12.82 0.95
CA VAL A 39 -4.45 13.35 1.04
C VAL A 39 -3.48 12.25 1.44
N GLN A 40 -3.84 11.46 2.44
CA GLN A 40 -2.99 10.36 2.87
C GLN A 40 -2.80 9.34 1.76
N LEU A 41 -3.88 8.99 1.11
CA LEU A 41 -3.86 8.02 0.02
C LEU A 41 -2.94 8.49 -1.10
N GLU A 42 -3.13 9.73 -1.50
CA GLU A 42 -2.35 10.32 -2.59
C GLU A 42 -0.87 10.37 -2.25
N ASN A 43 -0.56 10.83 -1.03
CA ASN A 43 0.84 10.93 -0.62
C ASN A 43 1.52 9.58 -0.59
N THR A 44 0.83 8.56 -0.08
CA THR A 44 1.40 7.23 -0.01
C THR A 44 1.62 6.65 -1.41
N LEU A 45 0.68 6.87 -2.31
CA LEU A 45 0.82 6.40 -3.68
C LEU A 45 1.96 7.11 -4.39
N LEU A 46 2.11 8.40 -4.18
CA LEU A 46 3.21 9.14 -4.77
C LEU A 46 4.55 8.64 -4.24
N ASP A 47 4.64 8.40 -2.94
CA ASP A 47 5.86 7.88 -2.35
C ASP A 47 6.22 6.53 -2.95
N PHE A 48 5.22 5.69 -3.19
CA PHE A 48 5.46 4.39 -3.80
C PHE A 48 5.99 4.57 -5.23
N ILE A 49 5.36 5.44 -5.99
CA ILE A 49 5.78 5.69 -7.37
C ILE A 49 7.21 6.23 -7.41
N GLU A 50 7.57 7.04 -6.42
CA GLU A 50 8.90 7.63 -6.35
C GLU A 50 9.95 6.69 -5.77
N GLY A 51 9.56 5.47 -5.41
CA GLY A 51 10.52 4.48 -4.95
C GLY A 51 10.77 4.48 -3.46
N GLN A 52 9.96 5.17 -2.68
CA GLN A 52 10.12 5.18 -1.23
C GLN A 52 9.72 3.87 -0.59
N TYR A 53 8.87 3.11 -1.26
CA TYR A 53 8.43 1.80 -0.78
C TYR A 53 8.73 0.74 -1.81
N ASP A 54 9.12 -0.44 -1.35
CA ASP A 54 9.32 -1.60 -2.21
C ASP A 54 8.03 -2.36 -2.41
N ILE A 55 7.19 -2.38 -1.37
CA ILE A 55 5.93 -3.12 -1.39
C ILE A 55 4.82 -2.18 -0.95
N LEU A 56 3.74 -2.18 -1.69
CA LEU A 56 2.54 -1.43 -1.31
C LEU A 56 1.41 -2.42 -1.06
N VAL A 57 0.95 -2.46 0.18
CA VAL A 57 -0.21 -3.27 0.56
C VAL A 57 -1.45 -2.42 0.38
N THR A 58 -2.42 -2.91 -0.36
CA THR A 58 -3.58 -2.11 -0.69
C THR A 58 -4.86 -2.93 -0.65
N THR A 59 -5.94 -2.27 -0.28
CA THR A 59 -7.27 -2.87 -0.43
C THR A 59 -7.80 -2.55 -1.83
N THR A 60 -8.99 -3.04 -2.14
CA THR A 60 -9.57 -2.81 -3.47
C THR A 60 -10.23 -1.45 -3.55
N ILE A 61 -9.47 -0.40 -3.35
CA ILE A 61 -10.00 0.95 -3.44
C ILE A 61 -9.92 1.51 -4.85
N ILE A 62 -9.39 0.75 -5.76
CA ILE A 62 -9.00 1.26 -7.07
C ILE A 62 -10.08 1.05 -8.12
N GLU A 63 -11.14 0.41 -7.76
CA GLU A 63 -12.11 0.00 -8.73
C GLU A 63 -12.98 1.11 -9.27
N THR A 64 -12.99 2.26 -8.64
CA THR A 64 -13.90 3.34 -9.03
C THR A 64 -13.22 4.38 -9.87
N GLY A 65 -12.48 3.96 -10.84
CA GLY A 65 -11.91 4.89 -11.80
C GLY A 65 -10.60 5.50 -11.43
N VAL A 66 -10.00 5.06 -10.36
CA VAL A 66 -8.64 5.48 -10.07
C VAL A 66 -7.74 4.55 -10.84
N ASP A 67 -7.13 5.08 -11.85
CA ASP A 67 -6.22 4.34 -12.68
C ASP A 67 -4.84 4.51 -12.15
N ILE A 68 -4.25 3.47 -11.64
CA ILE A 68 -2.87 3.54 -11.20
C ILE A 68 -2.00 2.96 -12.29
N PRO A 69 -1.32 3.80 -13.02
CA PRO A 69 -0.42 3.30 -14.06
C PRO A 69 0.75 2.64 -13.36
N ASN A 70 1.03 1.48 -13.77
CA ASN A 70 2.12 0.83 -13.13
C ASN A 70 3.42 1.08 -13.69
#